data_d6bbf67bc68c7c5b7351534f985432cc
#
_entry.id   d6bbf67bc68c7c5b7351534f985432cc
#
_cell.length_a   1.000
_cell.length_b   1.000
_cell.length_c   1.000
_cell.angle_alpha   90.00
_cell.angle_beta   90.00
_cell.angle_gamma   90.00
#
_symmetry.space_group_name_H-M   'P 1'
#
loop_
_entity.id
_entity.type
_entity.pdbx_description
1 polymer ?
#
loop_
_entity_poly.entity_id
_entity_poly.type
_entity_poly.pdbx_seq_one_letter_code
_entity_poly.pdbx_strand_id
1 'polypeptide(L)'
;MFFFAECHKKCNFARRLTDKDRIMKKIILALATLLFMGSAATKAQVTNVTVSSISGNSKEEVENIDNAKYRITYEGKWVNNPSIKPFIYTDSEMRLDIGEKATSFYDRTKQIKDSLMNEKAKTGYFDFSNLPKGGRFPFSYYKNYPTTGKSIQLESVGTTDYQCTENVETPDWQLIPDSATTIIGYHCQLAKTNFKGRTWYAWYAEDIPLPEGPWKLVGLPGLILKAYDENKEYSFTAIGMSTLTAPTPITFPKAKREEISQKDLREFKEKFTPGMVLETLNIKDVKIQDEKGNPIDMKKFMNKKNVFNPIELQ
;
A
#
# COMPACT_ATOMS: atom_id res chain seq x y z
N MET A 1 -44.41 23.99 -3.82
CA MET A 1 -43.09 24.63 -3.70
C MET A 1 -42.35 24.29 -2.39
N PHE A 2 -42.98 23.68 -1.40
CA PHE A 2 -42.35 23.31 -0.11
C PHE A 2 -41.62 21.94 -0.11
N PHE A 3 -41.97 21.02 -1.00
CA PHE A 3 -41.40 19.67 -1.01
C PHE A 3 -39.97 19.60 -1.58
N PHE A 4 -39.58 20.51 -2.46
CA PHE A 4 -38.24 20.54 -3.06
C PHE A 4 -37.16 21.09 -2.11
N ALA A 5 -37.53 22.00 -1.18
CA ALA A 5 -36.58 22.58 -0.24
C ALA A 5 -36.16 21.60 0.89
N GLU A 6 -37.04 20.69 1.27
CA GLU A 6 -36.75 19.67 2.30
C GLU A 6 -35.85 18.55 1.79
N CYS A 7 -36.00 18.14 0.51
CA CYS A 7 -35.15 17.17 -0.11
C CYS A 7 -33.71 17.66 -0.27
N HIS A 8 -33.52 18.94 -0.64
CA HIS A 8 -32.19 19.57 -0.73
C HIS A 8 -31.51 19.74 0.64
N LYS A 9 -32.25 20.02 1.71
CA LYS A 9 -31.69 20.09 3.07
C LYS A 9 -31.30 18.73 3.61
N LYS A 10 -32.09 17.68 3.37
CA LYS A 10 -31.75 16.29 3.75
C LYS A 10 -30.57 15.74 2.94
N CYS A 11 -30.49 16.02 1.64
CA CYS A 11 -29.35 15.65 0.80
C CYS A 11 -28.05 16.35 1.22
N ASN A 12 -28.10 17.65 1.55
CA ASN A 12 -26.95 18.40 2.02
C ASN A 12 -26.53 18.00 3.45
N PHE A 13 -27.48 17.60 4.30
CA PHE A 13 -27.17 17.08 5.63
C PHE A 13 -26.54 15.69 5.57
N ALA A 14 -27.08 14.78 4.73
CA ALA A 14 -26.48 13.47 4.49
C ALA A 14 -25.08 13.57 3.84
N ARG A 15 -24.87 14.51 2.89
CA ARG A 15 -23.56 14.80 2.30
C ARG A 15 -22.55 15.34 3.33
N ARG A 16 -22.98 16.21 4.24
CA ARG A 16 -22.12 16.73 5.34
C ARG A 16 -21.77 15.65 6.37
N LEU A 17 -22.66 14.68 6.62
CA LEU A 17 -22.39 13.53 7.50
C LEU A 17 -21.37 12.58 6.87
N THR A 18 -21.51 12.23 5.58
CA THR A 18 -20.56 11.38 4.86
C THR A 18 -19.18 12.00 4.74
N ASP A 19 -19.08 13.31 4.57
CA ASP A 19 -17.81 14.03 4.55
C ASP A 19 -17.13 14.06 5.94
N LYS A 20 -17.89 14.25 7.02
CA LYS A 20 -17.36 14.19 8.40
C LYS A 20 -16.80 12.81 8.74
N ASP A 21 -17.52 11.75 8.38
CA ASP A 21 -17.09 10.37 8.62
C ASP A 21 -15.83 10.01 7.83
N ARG A 22 -15.75 10.50 6.60
CA ARG A 22 -14.57 10.32 5.74
C ARG A 22 -13.36 11.07 6.29
N ILE A 23 -13.54 12.27 6.80
CA ILE A 23 -12.49 13.08 7.45
C ILE A 23 -12.04 12.38 8.74
N MET A 24 -12.94 11.87 9.55
CA MET A 24 -12.62 11.20 10.81
C MET A 24 -11.83 9.89 10.60
N LYS A 25 -12.22 9.07 9.60
CA LYS A 25 -11.43 7.88 9.19
C LYS A 25 -10.02 8.27 8.75
N LYS A 26 -9.88 9.38 8.01
CA LYS A 26 -8.58 9.92 7.61
C LYS A 26 -7.76 10.41 8.79
N ILE A 27 -8.39 11.02 9.81
CA ILE A 27 -7.73 11.45 11.05
C ILE A 27 -7.15 10.25 11.80
N ILE A 28 -7.93 9.18 11.97
CA ILE A 28 -7.51 7.99 12.68
C ILE A 28 -6.39 7.27 11.92
N LEU A 29 -6.54 7.14 10.59
CA LEU A 29 -5.53 6.54 9.75
C LEU A 29 -4.24 7.38 9.72
N ALA A 30 -4.37 8.70 9.69
CA ALA A 30 -3.25 9.63 9.75
C ALA A 30 -2.54 9.60 11.11
N LEU A 31 -3.27 9.55 12.22
CA LEU A 31 -2.69 9.36 13.55
C LEU A 31 -2.00 8.01 13.67
N ALA A 32 -2.57 6.94 13.13
CA ALA A 32 -1.93 5.64 13.09
C ALA A 32 -0.65 5.65 12.24
N THR A 33 -0.65 6.31 11.07
CA THR A 33 0.56 6.46 10.23
C THR A 33 1.63 7.34 10.87
N LEU A 34 1.24 8.41 11.55
CA LEU A 34 2.14 9.27 12.30
C LEU A 34 2.88 8.54 13.42
N LEU A 35 2.19 7.65 14.13
CA LEU A 35 2.75 6.83 15.22
C LEU A 35 3.73 5.78 14.70
N PHE A 36 3.59 5.33 13.46
CA PHE A 36 4.45 4.34 12.82
C PHE A 36 5.66 4.92 12.07
N MET A 37 5.74 6.23 11.89
CA MET A 37 6.93 6.90 11.31
C MET A 37 8.11 7.03 12.30
N GLY A 38 7.98 6.48 13.51
CA GLY A 38 9.07 6.38 14.47
C GLY A 38 10.21 5.50 13.95
N SER A 39 11.44 6.06 13.94
CA SER A 39 12.67 5.29 13.69
C SER A 39 12.77 4.12 14.68
N ALA A 40 13.46 3.05 14.29
CA ALA A 40 13.71 1.85 15.10
C ALA A 40 14.36 2.10 16.49
N ALA A 41 14.65 3.34 16.84
CA ALA A 41 15.26 3.73 18.12
C ALA A 41 14.23 4.22 19.18
N THR A 42 12.98 4.47 18.81
CA THR A 42 11.92 4.84 19.77
C THR A 42 10.66 4.09 19.42
N LYS A 43 10.42 3.00 20.13
CA LYS A 43 9.15 2.25 20.08
C LYS A 43 8.07 3.03 20.81
N ALA A 44 7.53 4.09 20.23
CA ALA A 44 6.31 4.70 20.75
C ALA A 44 5.13 3.83 20.31
N GLN A 45 4.54 3.08 21.22
CA GLN A 45 3.29 2.35 21.01
C GLN A 45 2.16 3.15 21.65
N VAL A 46 1.27 3.71 20.83
CA VAL A 46 -0.05 4.08 21.30
C VAL A 46 -0.89 2.81 21.31
N THR A 47 -1.22 2.32 22.48
CA THR A 47 -2.00 1.09 22.64
C THR A 47 -3.50 1.33 22.50
N ASN A 48 -3.99 2.51 22.90
CA ASN A 48 -5.43 2.83 22.87
C ASN A 48 -5.70 4.28 22.50
N VAL A 49 -6.69 4.50 21.67
CA VAL A 49 -7.27 5.83 21.38
C VAL A 49 -8.79 5.73 21.49
N THR A 50 -9.39 6.59 22.31
CA THR A 50 -10.84 6.70 22.41
C THR A 50 -11.31 7.95 21.66
N VAL A 51 -12.24 7.79 20.74
CA VAL A 51 -12.83 8.89 19.98
C VAL A 51 -14.32 8.93 20.29
N SER A 52 -14.77 10.05 20.88
CA SER A 52 -16.10 10.18 21.49
C SER A 52 -17.25 10.35 20.50
N SER A 53 -17.00 10.37 19.18
CA SER A 53 -18.07 10.44 18.19
C SER A 53 -17.61 9.92 16.83
N ILE A 54 -17.89 8.64 16.55
CA ILE A 54 -17.81 8.09 15.20
C ILE A 54 -19.21 7.59 14.84
N SER A 55 -19.86 8.28 13.92
CA SER A 55 -21.08 7.82 13.26
C SER A 55 -20.79 7.76 11.77
N GLY A 56 -20.79 6.58 11.20
CA GLY A 56 -20.64 6.45 9.76
C GLY A 56 -20.22 5.06 9.28
N ASN A 57 -21.21 4.30 8.84
CA ASN A 57 -21.07 2.98 8.26
C ASN A 57 -20.89 3.12 6.72
N SER A 58 -19.86 3.82 6.23
CA SER A 58 -19.60 3.90 4.80
C SER A 58 -18.68 2.75 4.39
N LYS A 59 -19.29 1.66 3.87
CA LYS A 59 -18.57 0.64 3.13
C LYS A 59 -17.91 1.34 1.93
N GLU A 60 -16.62 1.17 1.75
CA GLU A 60 -15.94 1.72 0.57
C GLU A 60 -16.58 1.13 -0.68
N GLU A 61 -17.03 1.98 -1.59
CA GLU A 61 -17.60 1.54 -2.86
C GLU A 61 -16.47 1.03 -3.74
N VAL A 62 -16.64 -0.17 -4.27
CA VAL A 62 -15.67 -0.82 -5.16
C VAL A 62 -16.31 -1.17 -6.49
N GLU A 63 -15.49 -1.16 -7.53
CA GLU A 63 -15.83 -1.69 -8.85
C GLU A 63 -15.18 -3.06 -9.02
N ASN A 64 -15.91 -4.03 -9.54
CA ASN A 64 -15.32 -5.30 -9.98
C ASN A 64 -14.77 -5.11 -11.39
N ILE A 65 -13.45 -5.13 -11.53
CA ILE A 65 -12.76 -4.89 -12.81
C ILE A 65 -12.44 -6.18 -13.56
N ASP A 66 -12.34 -7.31 -12.84
CA ASP A 66 -12.10 -8.65 -13.39
C ASP A 66 -12.35 -9.72 -12.31
N ASN A 67 -12.19 -11.01 -12.69
CA ASN A 67 -12.12 -12.13 -11.74
C ASN A 67 -10.76 -12.80 -11.81
N ALA A 68 -10.11 -12.95 -10.67
CA ALA A 68 -8.82 -13.62 -10.58
C ALA A 68 -8.97 -15.11 -10.94
N LYS A 69 -8.11 -15.58 -11.85
CA LYS A 69 -7.91 -16.99 -12.21
C LYS A 69 -6.77 -17.61 -11.40
N TYR A 70 -5.76 -16.82 -11.10
CA TYR A 70 -4.60 -17.25 -10.32
C TYR A 70 -4.33 -16.25 -9.21
N ARG A 71 -3.88 -16.77 -8.07
CA ARG A 71 -3.36 -15.99 -6.95
C ARG A 71 -1.99 -16.48 -6.56
N ILE A 72 -1.03 -15.58 -6.57
CA ILE A 72 0.31 -15.84 -6.07
C ILE A 72 0.49 -15.05 -4.78
N THR A 73 0.95 -15.74 -3.73
CA THR A 73 1.28 -15.15 -2.44
C THR A 73 2.78 -15.03 -2.33
N TYR A 74 3.28 -13.82 -2.06
CA TYR A 74 4.69 -13.54 -1.86
C TYR A 74 4.95 -13.10 -0.41
N GLU A 75 6.07 -13.53 0.15
CA GLU A 75 6.73 -12.82 1.22
C GLU A 75 7.42 -11.60 0.61
N GLY A 76 6.94 -10.40 0.92
CA GLY A 76 7.57 -9.14 0.53
C GLY A 76 8.43 -8.62 1.67
N LYS A 77 9.70 -8.26 1.39
CA LYS A 77 10.62 -7.62 2.33
C LYS A 77 11.20 -6.36 1.73
N TRP A 78 11.25 -5.29 2.51
CA TRP A 78 11.87 -4.05 2.06
C TRP A 78 12.51 -3.27 3.21
N VAL A 79 13.46 -2.42 2.84
CA VAL A 79 14.18 -1.53 3.74
C VAL A 79 13.59 -0.12 3.64
N ASN A 80 13.06 0.41 4.73
CA ASN A 80 12.52 1.78 4.74
C ASN A 80 13.62 2.85 4.82
N ASN A 81 14.71 2.55 5.54
CA ASN A 81 15.85 3.46 5.68
C ASN A 81 17.16 2.76 5.29
N PRO A 82 17.65 2.95 4.06
CA PRO A 82 18.86 2.28 3.58
C PRO A 82 20.16 2.82 4.21
N SER A 83 20.09 3.93 4.96
CA SER A 83 21.26 4.48 5.66
C SER A 83 21.60 3.74 6.96
N ILE A 84 20.69 2.90 7.46
CA ILE A 84 20.92 2.12 8.69
C ILE A 84 21.50 0.76 8.31
N LYS A 85 22.63 0.38 8.92
CA LYS A 85 23.27 -0.91 8.72
C LYS A 85 23.50 -1.60 10.08
N PRO A 86 23.27 -2.92 10.22
CA PRO A 86 22.68 -3.80 9.20
C PRO A 86 21.25 -3.36 8.84
N PHE A 87 20.76 -3.72 7.66
CA PHE A 87 19.41 -3.37 7.22
C PHE A 87 18.34 -3.89 8.19
N ILE A 88 17.37 -3.02 8.46
CA ILE A 88 16.14 -3.38 9.19
C ILE A 88 15.04 -3.56 8.15
N TYR A 89 14.61 -4.81 7.98
CA TYR A 89 13.57 -5.15 7.03
C TYR A 89 12.18 -4.99 7.63
N THR A 90 11.28 -4.47 6.83
CA THR A 90 9.82 -4.60 7.03
C THR A 90 9.36 -5.73 6.12
N ASP A 91 8.49 -6.59 6.60
CA ASP A 91 7.92 -7.70 5.84
C ASP A 91 6.40 -7.62 5.77
N SER A 92 5.83 -8.24 4.75
CA SER A 92 4.38 -8.37 4.59
C SER A 92 4.03 -9.52 3.64
N GLU A 93 2.80 -10.05 3.80
CA GLU A 93 2.20 -10.91 2.80
C GLU A 93 1.68 -10.05 1.64
N MET A 94 2.30 -10.23 0.48
CA MET A 94 1.89 -9.56 -0.77
C MET A 94 1.10 -10.54 -1.63
N ARG A 95 0.10 -10.05 -2.34
CA ARG A 95 -0.68 -10.86 -3.29
C ARG A 95 -0.64 -10.28 -4.68
N LEU A 96 -0.51 -11.20 -5.64
CA LEU A 96 -0.71 -10.95 -7.06
C LEU A 96 -1.93 -11.76 -7.50
N ASP A 97 -3.01 -11.07 -7.82
CA ASP A 97 -4.21 -11.67 -8.39
C ASP A 97 -4.22 -11.44 -9.90
N ILE A 98 -4.22 -12.51 -10.68
CA ILE A 98 -4.17 -12.48 -12.14
C ILE A 98 -5.52 -12.89 -12.69
N GLY A 99 -6.19 -11.98 -13.36
CA GLY A 99 -7.43 -12.20 -14.10
C GLY A 99 -7.20 -12.45 -15.58
N GLU A 100 -8.25 -12.35 -16.37
CA GLU A 100 -8.19 -12.44 -17.83
C GLU A 100 -7.79 -11.10 -18.45
N LYS A 101 -8.29 -10.01 -17.91
CA LYS A 101 -8.12 -8.65 -18.42
C LYS A 101 -7.18 -7.82 -17.56
N ALA A 102 -7.27 -7.95 -16.24
CA ALA A 102 -6.54 -7.14 -15.29
C ALA A 102 -5.79 -7.97 -14.26
N THR A 103 -4.74 -7.37 -13.72
CA THR A 103 -3.95 -7.93 -12.62
C THR A 103 -3.92 -6.94 -11.47
N SER A 104 -3.92 -7.40 -10.22
CA SER A 104 -3.69 -6.54 -9.05
C SER A 104 -2.57 -7.08 -8.18
N PHE A 105 -1.70 -6.17 -7.71
CA PHE A 105 -0.65 -6.47 -6.73
C PHE A 105 -0.83 -5.58 -5.51
N TYR A 106 -0.94 -6.18 -4.32
CA TYR A 106 -1.28 -5.46 -3.10
C TYR A 106 -0.76 -6.15 -1.83
N ASP A 107 -0.66 -5.36 -0.76
CA ASP A 107 -0.32 -5.84 0.59
C ASP A 107 -1.55 -6.41 1.29
N ARG A 108 -1.58 -7.74 1.43
CA ARG A 108 -2.69 -8.44 2.10
C ARG A 108 -2.73 -8.15 3.59
N THR A 109 -1.58 -8.03 4.24
CA THR A 109 -1.51 -7.71 5.67
C THR A 109 -2.09 -6.32 5.93
N LYS A 110 -1.78 -5.34 5.04
CA LYS A 110 -2.39 -4.00 5.10
C LYS A 110 -3.90 -4.08 4.92
N GLN A 111 -4.39 -4.83 3.95
CA GLN A 111 -5.83 -5.00 3.70
C GLN A 111 -6.57 -5.58 4.93
N ILE A 112 -5.97 -6.58 5.61
CA ILE A 112 -6.52 -7.14 6.85
C ILE A 112 -6.55 -6.08 7.95
N LYS A 113 -5.46 -5.32 8.13
CA LYS A 113 -5.41 -4.22 9.11
C LYS A 113 -6.48 -3.18 8.86
N ASP A 114 -6.60 -2.72 7.62
CA ASP A 114 -7.59 -1.70 7.23
C ASP A 114 -9.02 -2.22 7.52
N SER A 115 -9.30 -3.49 7.25
CA SER A 115 -10.58 -4.14 7.58
C SER A 115 -10.83 -4.17 9.08
N LEU A 116 -9.86 -4.62 9.88
CA LEU A 116 -9.98 -4.66 11.34
C LEU A 116 -10.14 -3.25 11.94
N MET A 117 -9.43 -2.28 11.41
CA MET A 117 -9.56 -0.88 11.84
C MET A 117 -10.93 -0.30 11.49
N ASN A 118 -11.47 -0.63 10.31
CA ASN A 118 -12.83 -0.20 9.94
C ASN A 118 -13.90 -0.83 10.83
N GLU A 119 -13.76 -2.10 11.25
CA GLU A 119 -14.68 -2.72 12.21
C GLU A 119 -14.59 -2.05 13.60
N LYS A 120 -13.37 -1.82 14.09
CA LYS A 120 -13.15 -1.13 15.37
C LYS A 120 -13.66 0.32 15.35
N ALA A 121 -13.55 1.01 14.21
CA ALA A 121 -14.09 2.36 14.04
C ALA A 121 -15.60 2.44 14.30
N LYS A 122 -16.35 1.35 14.09
CA LYS A 122 -17.79 1.32 14.39
C LYS A 122 -18.09 1.38 15.89
N THR A 123 -17.17 0.92 16.72
CA THR A 123 -17.33 0.90 18.19
C THR A 123 -16.76 2.14 18.88
N GLY A 124 -16.02 2.99 18.15
CA GLY A 124 -15.33 4.16 18.72
C GLY A 124 -14.13 3.83 19.60
N TYR A 125 -13.83 2.55 19.82
CA TYR A 125 -12.70 2.08 20.62
C TYR A 125 -11.64 1.44 19.73
N PHE A 126 -10.41 1.93 19.79
CA PHE A 126 -9.29 1.46 19.00
C PHE A 126 -8.24 0.81 19.90
N ASP A 127 -8.15 -0.50 19.81
CA ASP A 127 -7.07 -1.29 20.39
C ASP A 127 -6.15 -1.78 19.26
N PHE A 128 -4.92 -1.34 19.28
CA PHE A 128 -3.91 -1.65 18.25
C PHE A 128 -3.05 -2.88 18.63
N SER A 129 -3.18 -3.41 19.83
CA SER A 129 -2.34 -4.49 20.36
C SER A 129 -2.44 -5.79 19.54
N ASN A 130 -3.62 -6.06 18.98
CA ASN A 130 -3.93 -7.29 18.24
C ASN A 130 -3.90 -7.13 16.72
N LEU A 131 -3.29 -6.07 16.19
CA LEU A 131 -3.13 -5.93 14.76
C LEU A 131 -1.98 -6.81 14.25
N PRO A 132 -2.12 -7.42 13.05
CA PRO A 132 -1.04 -8.17 12.42
C PRO A 132 0.24 -7.32 12.31
N LYS A 133 1.41 -7.92 12.48
CA LYS A 133 2.69 -7.26 12.17
C LYS A 133 2.82 -7.05 10.66
N GLY A 134 3.71 -6.15 10.21
CA GLY A 134 3.87 -5.86 8.78
C GLY A 134 2.76 -4.96 8.21
N GLY A 135 2.38 -5.15 6.95
CA GLY A 135 1.26 -4.42 6.32
C GLY A 135 1.55 -2.94 6.11
N ARG A 136 2.75 -2.61 5.62
CA ARG A 136 3.22 -1.24 5.40
C ARG A 136 3.72 -0.97 4.00
N PHE A 137 3.43 -1.88 3.06
CA PHE A 137 3.76 -1.61 1.66
C PHE A 137 2.91 -0.42 1.19
N PRO A 138 3.53 0.60 0.57
CA PRO A 138 2.90 1.91 0.49
C PRO A 138 1.72 1.96 -0.48
N PHE A 139 1.67 1.08 -1.48
CA PHE A 139 0.71 1.19 -2.57
C PHE A 139 0.08 -0.15 -2.97
N SER A 140 -1.01 -0.05 -3.73
CA SER A 140 -1.58 -1.14 -4.54
C SER A 140 -1.39 -0.81 -6.01
N TYR A 141 -1.14 -1.82 -6.84
CA TYR A 141 -0.89 -1.66 -8.27
C TYR A 141 -1.88 -2.48 -9.09
N TYR A 142 -2.44 -1.87 -10.12
CA TYR A 142 -3.40 -2.48 -11.04
C TYR A 142 -2.84 -2.37 -12.47
N LYS A 143 -2.68 -3.50 -13.14
CA LYS A 143 -2.21 -3.55 -14.52
C LYS A 143 -3.38 -3.83 -15.47
N ASN A 144 -3.30 -3.27 -16.68
CA ASN A 144 -4.33 -3.33 -17.71
C ASN A 144 -5.69 -2.74 -17.27
N TYR A 145 -5.65 -1.73 -16.39
CA TYR A 145 -6.80 -0.96 -15.95
C TYR A 145 -6.45 0.53 -15.91
N PRO A 146 -7.34 1.45 -16.37
CA PRO A 146 -8.73 1.25 -16.81
C PRO A 146 -8.87 0.61 -18.19
N THR A 147 -7.80 0.49 -18.95
CA THR A 147 -7.75 -0.14 -20.28
C THR A 147 -6.48 -0.95 -20.43
N THR A 148 -6.47 -1.91 -21.36
CA THR A 148 -5.27 -2.67 -21.72
C THR A 148 -4.10 -1.73 -22.03
N GLY A 149 -2.91 -2.04 -21.53
CA GLY A 149 -1.70 -1.24 -21.69
C GLY A 149 -1.60 -0.04 -20.74
N LYS A 150 -2.57 0.19 -19.86
CA LYS A 150 -2.51 1.17 -18.76
C LYS A 150 -2.35 0.49 -17.42
N SER A 151 -1.80 1.21 -16.48
CA SER A 151 -1.70 0.78 -15.09
C SER A 151 -2.01 1.93 -14.13
N ILE A 152 -2.52 1.58 -12.98
CA ILE A 152 -2.80 2.52 -11.89
C ILE A 152 -2.08 2.05 -10.62
N GLN A 153 -1.34 2.96 -10.01
CA GLN A 153 -0.85 2.81 -8.64
C GLN A 153 -1.67 3.69 -7.71
N LEU A 154 -2.16 3.10 -6.62
CA LEU A 154 -2.90 3.80 -5.57
C LEU A 154 -2.04 3.88 -4.32
N GLU A 155 -1.85 5.08 -3.80
CA GLU A 155 -1.08 5.33 -2.59
C GLU A 155 -1.72 6.43 -1.75
N SER A 156 -1.66 6.32 -0.43
CA SER A 156 -2.11 7.37 0.49
C SER A 156 -0.91 7.99 1.20
N VAL A 157 -0.84 9.32 1.19
CA VAL A 157 0.18 10.06 1.92
C VAL A 157 -0.50 11.09 2.84
N GLY A 158 -0.30 10.95 4.13
CA GLY A 158 -1.02 11.74 5.13
C GLY A 158 -2.53 11.49 5.05
N THR A 159 -3.30 12.53 4.72
CA THR A 159 -4.76 12.47 4.61
C THR A 159 -5.27 12.40 3.17
N THR A 160 -4.38 12.41 2.20
CA THR A 160 -4.71 12.45 0.77
C THR A 160 -4.44 11.12 0.10
N ASP A 161 -5.42 10.67 -0.69
CA ASP A 161 -5.30 9.48 -1.52
C ASP A 161 -4.90 9.91 -2.93
N TYR A 162 -3.82 9.33 -3.43
CA TYR A 162 -3.26 9.63 -4.74
C TYR A 162 -3.44 8.46 -5.70
N GLN A 163 -3.50 8.80 -6.97
CA GLN A 163 -3.54 7.86 -8.08
C GLN A 163 -2.47 8.27 -9.10
N CYS A 164 -1.62 7.32 -9.49
CA CYS A 164 -0.67 7.50 -10.57
C CYS A 164 -1.08 6.59 -11.73
N THR A 165 -1.44 7.18 -12.86
CA THR A 165 -1.82 6.44 -14.09
C THR A 165 -0.69 6.50 -15.10
N GLU A 166 -0.20 5.34 -15.54
CA GLU A 166 0.93 5.21 -16.44
C GLU A 166 0.64 4.22 -17.57
N ASN A 167 1.49 4.21 -18.60
CA ASN A 167 1.55 3.09 -19.54
C ASN A 167 2.22 1.90 -18.85
N VAL A 168 1.77 0.70 -19.18
CA VAL A 168 2.49 -0.51 -18.80
C VAL A 168 3.80 -0.56 -19.57
N GLU A 169 4.91 -0.62 -18.85
CA GLU A 169 6.23 -0.80 -19.42
C GLU A 169 6.70 -2.24 -19.14
N THR A 170 7.28 -2.88 -20.13
CA THR A 170 7.92 -4.20 -19.97
C THR A 170 9.41 -3.99 -19.77
N PRO A 171 10.01 -4.49 -18.66
CA PRO A 171 11.45 -4.45 -18.47
C PRO A 171 12.21 -5.19 -19.57
N ASP A 172 13.36 -4.66 -19.96
CA ASP A 172 14.29 -5.35 -20.89
C ASP A 172 15.14 -6.38 -20.12
N TRP A 173 14.74 -7.63 -20.20
CA TRP A 173 15.35 -8.72 -19.45
C TRP A 173 16.53 -9.34 -20.17
N GLN A 174 17.63 -9.52 -19.44
CA GLN A 174 18.79 -10.30 -19.82
C GLN A 174 18.78 -11.64 -19.08
N LEU A 175 18.66 -12.73 -19.81
CA LEU A 175 18.72 -14.07 -19.22
C LEU A 175 20.15 -14.36 -18.74
N ILE A 176 20.29 -14.98 -17.57
CA ILE A 176 21.57 -15.40 -17.01
C ILE A 176 21.68 -16.93 -17.19
N PRO A 177 22.48 -17.40 -18.14
CA PRO A 177 22.65 -18.82 -18.43
C PRO A 177 23.15 -19.57 -17.18
N ASP A 178 22.92 -20.88 -17.17
CA ASP A 178 23.44 -21.85 -16.18
C ASP A 178 23.06 -21.51 -14.72
N SER A 179 22.06 -20.63 -14.54
CA SER A 179 21.51 -20.30 -13.21
C SER A 179 20.20 -21.03 -13.03
N ALA A 180 20.12 -21.89 -12.03
CA ALA A 180 18.92 -22.65 -11.71
C ALA A 180 18.65 -22.68 -10.21
N THR A 181 17.37 -22.67 -9.83
CA THR A 181 16.90 -22.87 -8.45
C THR A 181 15.50 -23.46 -8.46
N THR A 182 15.04 -23.92 -7.31
CA THR A 182 13.64 -24.38 -7.14
C THR A 182 12.93 -23.49 -6.14
N ILE A 183 11.77 -22.97 -6.52
CA ILE A 183 10.92 -22.10 -5.66
C ILE A 183 9.52 -22.68 -5.67
N ILE A 184 8.95 -22.93 -4.51
CA ILE A 184 7.62 -23.58 -4.32
C ILE A 184 7.39 -24.81 -5.24
N GLY A 185 8.46 -25.58 -5.48
CA GLY A 185 8.40 -26.81 -6.28
C GLY A 185 8.62 -26.65 -7.79
N TYR A 186 8.75 -25.41 -8.29
CA TYR A 186 8.98 -25.12 -9.71
C TYR A 186 10.45 -24.84 -9.99
N HIS A 187 10.95 -25.38 -11.11
CA HIS A 187 12.27 -25.04 -11.62
C HIS A 187 12.28 -23.62 -12.16
N CYS A 188 13.28 -22.83 -11.75
CA CYS A 188 13.36 -21.41 -12.11
C CYS A 188 14.71 -21.07 -12.72
N GLN A 189 14.69 -20.21 -13.73
CA GLN A 189 15.84 -19.59 -14.36
C GLN A 189 15.98 -18.14 -13.88
N LEU A 190 17.21 -17.60 -13.99
CA LEU A 190 17.51 -16.25 -13.54
C LEU A 190 17.58 -15.28 -14.72
N ALA A 191 16.99 -14.12 -14.53
CA ALA A 191 17.13 -12.97 -15.41
C ALA A 191 17.48 -11.71 -14.63
N LYS A 192 18.08 -10.72 -15.28
CA LYS A 192 18.32 -9.38 -14.71
C LYS A 192 17.86 -8.27 -15.65
N THR A 193 17.57 -7.13 -15.10
CA THR A 193 17.21 -5.92 -15.85
C THR A 193 17.56 -4.66 -15.06
N ASN A 194 17.76 -3.55 -15.78
CA ASN A 194 17.78 -2.21 -15.19
C ASN A 194 16.41 -1.59 -15.42
N PHE A 195 15.63 -1.43 -14.37
CA PHE A 195 14.25 -0.95 -14.49
C PHE A 195 13.89 0.01 -13.36
N LYS A 196 13.31 1.14 -13.70
CA LYS A 196 12.90 2.21 -12.77
C LYS A 196 14.02 2.62 -11.80
N GLY A 197 15.25 2.71 -12.31
CA GLY A 197 16.44 3.16 -11.57
C GLY A 197 17.09 2.14 -10.66
N ARG A 198 16.64 0.88 -10.66
CA ARG A 198 17.24 -0.24 -9.93
C ARG A 198 17.66 -1.36 -10.85
N THR A 199 18.72 -2.08 -10.49
CA THR A 199 19.06 -3.37 -11.10
C THR A 199 18.26 -4.44 -10.37
N TRP A 200 17.41 -5.15 -11.11
CA TRP A 200 16.57 -6.23 -10.61
C TRP A 200 17.06 -7.58 -11.07
N TYR A 201 16.96 -8.57 -10.20
CA TYR A 201 17.15 -9.99 -10.49
C TYR A 201 15.82 -10.69 -10.26
N ALA A 202 15.43 -11.54 -11.23
CA ALA A 202 14.16 -12.27 -11.17
C ALA A 202 14.39 -13.76 -11.49
N TRP A 203 13.91 -14.62 -10.61
CA TRP A 203 13.77 -16.06 -10.84
C TRP A 203 12.37 -16.33 -11.35
N TYR A 204 12.25 -16.89 -12.54
CA TYR A 204 10.98 -17.17 -13.20
C TYR A 204 10.87 -18.63 -13.60
N ALA A 205 9.65 -19.17 -13.59
CA ALA A 205 9.33 -20.55 -13.93
C ALA A 205 8.66 -20.62 -15.31
N GLU A 206 9.33 -21.21 -16.30
CA GLU A 206 8.78 -21.41 -17.65
C GLU A 206 7.59 -22.40 -17.65
N ASP A 207 7.59 -23.36 -16.72
CA ASP A 207 6.48 -24.30 -16.52
C ASP A 207 5.15 -23.61 -16.18
N ILE A 208 5.19 -22.32 -15.79
CA ILE A 208 4.02 -21.50 -15.54
C ILE A 208 3.99 -20.37 -16.59
N PRO A 209 3.34 -20.57 -17.74
CA PRO A 209 3.40 -19.64 -18.87
C PRO A 209 2.55 -18.38 -18.65
N LEU A 210 2.79 -17.69 -17.56
CA LEU A 210 2.20 -16.42 -17.16
C LEU A 210 3.32 -15.37 -17.12
N PRO A 211 3.37 -14.39 -18.05
CA PRO A 211 4.42 -13.38 -18.11
C PRO A 211 4.20 -12.29 -17.04
N GLU A 212 3.91 -12.72 -15.82
CA GLU A 212 3.52 -11.87 -14.69
C GLU A 212 4.53 -11.98 -13.55
N GLY A 213 4.47 -11.00 -12.63
CA GLY A 213 5.32 -10.97 -11.45
C GLY A 213 4.90 -9.90 -10.45
N PRO A 214 5.64 -9.77 -9.34
CA PRO A 214 5.35 -8.77 -8.32
C PRO A 214 5.58 -7.36 -8.86
N TRP A 215 4.73 -6.42 -8.44
CA TRP A 215 4.79 -5.02 -8.79
C TRP A 215 4.72 -4.80 -10.32
N LYS A 216 5.69 -4.11 -10.93
CA LYS A 216 5.80 -3.83 -12.38
C LYS A 216 6.75 -4.79 -13.09
N LEU A 217 7.24 -5.83 -12.42
CA LEU A 217 8.17 -6.81 -12.98
C LEU A 217 7.39 -7.86 -13.76
N VAL A 218 7.39 -7.73 -15.07
CA VAL A 218 6.61 -8.57 -16.01
C VAL A 218 7.43 -8.87 -17.28
N GLY A 219 6.92 -9.74 -18.15
CA GLY A 219 7.43 -9.93 -19.52
C GLY A 219 8.48 -11.01 -19.67
N LEU A 220 8.84 -11.76 -18.63
CA LEU A 220 9.60 -13.01 -18.76
C LEU A 220 8.70 -14.12 -19.34
N PRO A 221 9.24 -15.15 -19.99
CA PRO A 221 8.45 -16.22 -20.61
C PRO A 221 7.80 -17.19 -19.59
N GLY A 222 7.71 -16.78 -18.32
CA GLY A 222 7.09 -17.50 -17.22
C GLY A 222 6.88 -16.63 -16.01
N LEU A 223 6.18 -17.18 -15.01
CA LEU A 223 5.84 -16.46 -13.79
C LEU A 223 7.08 -16.17 -12.95
N ILE A 224 7.25 -14.92 -12.55
CA ILE A 224 8.33 -14.52 -11.63
C ILE A 224 7.96 -14.96 -10.22
N LEU A 225 8.69 -15.97 -9.72
CA LEU A 225 8.49 -16.50 -8.38
C LEU A 225 9.37 -15.83 -7.32
N LYS A 226 10.48 -15.19 -7.73
CA LYS A 226 11.28 -14.38 -6.81
C LYS A 226 11.90 -13.21 -7.55
N ALA A 227 11.81 -12.03 -6.98
CA ALA A 227 12.51 -10.85 -7.47
C ALA A 227 13.18 -10.11 -6.32
N TYR A 228 14.34 -9.51 -6.58
CA TYR A 228 15.06 -8.67 -5.63
C TYR A 228 15.93 -7.66 -6.36
N ASP A 229 16.12 -6.49 -5.79
CA ASP A 229 17.08 -5.54 -6.31
C ASP A 229 18.50 -5.87 -5.87
N GLU A 230 19.50 -5.40 -6.62
CA GLU A 230 20.92 -5.68 -6.39
C GLU A 230 21.38 -5.34 -4.97
N ASN A 231 20.88 -4.25 -4.40
CA ASN A 231 21.21 -3.80 -3.05
C ASN A 231 20.49 -4.60 -1.96
N LYS A 232 19.59 -5.52 -2.30
CA LYS A 232 18.74 -6.26 -1.37
C LYS A 232 17.84 -5.36 -0.52
N GLU A 233 17.49 -4.20 -1.04
CA GLU A 233 16.59 -3.27 -0.36
C GLU A 233 15.12 -3.67 -0.54
N TYR A 234 14.82 -4.38 -1.62
CA TYR A 234 13.51 -4.96 -1.93
C TYR A 234 13.64 -6.43 -2.32
N SER A 235 12.76 -7.26 -1.81
CA SER A 235 12.61 -8.63 -2.29
C SER A 235 11.17 -9.12 -2.18
N PHE A 236 10.76 -9.93 -3.15
CA PHE A 236 9.49 -10.62 -3.20
C PHE A 236 9.79 -12.09 -3.50
N THR A 237 9.37 -13.00 -2.62
CA THR A 237 9.59 -14.44 -2.79
C THR A 237 8.25 -15.16 -2.69
N ALA A 238 7.85 -15.89 -3.74
CA ALA A 238 6.62 -16.66 -3.74
C ALA A 238 6.66 -17.74 -2.65
N ILE A 239 5.61 -17.79 -1.85
CA ILE A 239 5.39 -18.76 -0.78
C ILE A 239 4.18 -19.65 -1.06
N GLY A 240 3.40 -19.35 -2.09
CA GLY A 240 2.27 -20.16 -2.53
C GLY A 240 1.65 -19.65 -3.83
N MET A 241 1.01 -20.58 -4.55
CA MET A 241 0.21 -20.28 -5.74
C MET A 241 -1.08 -21.09 -5.68
N SER A 242 -2.18 -20.49 -6.13
CA SER A 242 -3.48 -21.12 -6.21
C SER A 242 -4.16 -20.81 -7.54
N THR A 243 -4.72 -21.84 -8.19
CA THR A 243 -5.72 -21.67 -9.24
C THR A 243 -7.09 -21.49 -8.59
N LEU A 244 -7.80 -20.45 -8.96
CA LEU A 244 -9.07 -20.07 -8.36
C LEU A 244 -10.22 -20.58 -9.22
N THR A 245 -11.02 -21.47 -8.68
CA THR A 245 -12.19 -22.09 -9.37
C THR A 245 -13.50 -21.36 -9.06
N ALA A 246 -13.57 -20.68 -7.91
CA ALA A 246 -14.71 -19.86 -7.54
C ALA A 246 -14.51 -18.41 -8.01
N PRO A 247 -15.59 -17.67 -8.34
CA PRO A 247 -15.50 -16.26 -8.67
C PRO A 247 -14.79 -15.47 -7.56
N THR A 248 -13.64 -14.90 -7.89
CA THR A 248 -12.82 -14.12 -6.98
C THR A 248 -12.59 -12.73 -7.60
N PRO A 249 -13.39 -11.73 -7.22
CA PRO A 249 -13.33 -10.41 -7.85
C PRO A 249 -11.98 -9.72 -7.62
N ILE A 250 -11.40 -9.16 -8.68
CA ILE A 250 -10.40 -8.12 -8.63
C ILE A 250 -11.14 -6.79 -8.53
N THR A 251 -11.06 -6.13 -7.38
CA THR A 251 -11.83 -4.93 -7.10
C THR A 251 -10.97 -3.69 -7.13
N PHE A 252 -11.50 -2.61 -7.73
CA PHE A 252 -10.89 -1.29 -7.73
C PHE A 252 -11.73 -0.35 -6.86
N PRO A 253 -11.14 0.36 -5.88
CA PRO A 253 -11.89 1.26 -5.00
C PRO A 253 -12.28 2.55 -5.73
N LYS A 254 -13.56 2.99 -5.60
CA LYS A 254 -14.12 4.17 -6.27
C LYS A 254 -13.93 5.48 -5.51
N ALA A 255 -13.16 5.50 -4.43
CA ALA A 255 -12.91 6.73 -3.69
C ALA A 255 -12.27 7.82 -4.59
N LYS A 256 -12.61 9.09 -4.33
CA LYS A 256 -11.98 10.22 -5.03
C LYS A 256 -10.49 10.28 -4.66
N ARG A 257 -9.65 10.41 -5.68
CA ARG A 257 -8.18 10.52 -5.55
C ARG A 257 -7.66 11.72 -6.32
N GLU A 258 -6.50 12.18 -5.94
CA GLU A 258 -5.75 13.17 -6.71
C GLU A 258 -4.84 12.45 -7.70
N GLU A 259 -4.98 12.80 -8.98
CA GLU A 259 -4.09 12.29 -10.03
C GLU A 259 -2.74 13.00 -9.89
N ILE A 260 -1.65 12.23 -9.86
CA ILE A 260 -0.29 12.76 -9.71
C ILE A 260 0.70 11.88 -10.48
N SER A 261 1.81 12.44 -10.93
CA SER A 261 2.88 11.63 -11.52
C SER A 261 3.69 10.90 -10.42
N GLN A 262 4.31 9.75 -10.77
CA GLN A 262 5.21 9.04 -9.83
C GLN A 262 6.35 9.93 -9.33
N LYS A 263 6.89 10.77 -10.22
CA LYS A 263 7.94 11.73 -9.87
C LYS A 263 7.46 12.74 -8.83
N ASP A 264 6.32 13.39 -9.07
CA ASP A 264 5.80 14.41 -8.17
C ASP A 264 5.38 13.81 -6.83
N LEU A 265 4.80 12.60 -6.83
CA LEU A 265 4.46 11.88 -5.61
C LEU A 265 5.71 11.56 -4.77
N ARG A 266 6.81 11.13 -5.41
CA ARG A 266 8.09 10.88 -4.74
C ARG A 266 8.63 12.17 -4.14
N GLU A 267 8.70 13.26 -4.91
CA GLU A 267 9.17 14.56 -4.42
C GLU A 267 8.30 15.09 -3.26
N PHE A 268 6.99 14.87 -3.33
CA PHE A 268 6.08 15.21 -2.22
C PHE A 268 6.40 14.40 -0.97
N LYS A 269 6.60 13.08 -1.10
CA LYS A 269 6.94 12.19 0.03
C LYS A 269 8.27 12.55 0.69
N GLU A 270 9.26 13.01 -0.06
CA GLU A 270 10.54 13.49 0.47
C GLU A 270 10.39 14.74 1.35
N LYS A 271 9.44 15.61 1.00
CA LYS A 271 9.16 16.86 1.73
C LYS A 271 8.11 16.68 2.83
N PHE A 272 7.42 15.54 2.84
CA PHE A 272 6.32 15.28 3.75
C PHE A 272 6.78 15.18 5.20
N THR A 273 6.04 15.86 6.10
CA THR A 273 6.29 15.81 7.54
C THR A 273 5.00 15.53 8.32
N PRO A 274 5.09 14.99 9.54
CA PRO A 274 3.94 14.83 10.42
C PRO A 274 3.18 16.14 10.67
N GLY A 275 3.87 17.27 10.72
CA GLY A 275 3.27 18.60 10.91
C GLY A 275 2.25 18.95 9.83
N MET A 276 2.52 18.61 8.58
CA MET A 276 1.60 18.86 7.46
C MET A 276 0.25 18.16 7.65
N VAL A 277 0.23 16.98 8.27
CA VAL A 277 -1.02 16.27 8.60
C VAL A 277 -1.81 17.02 9.67
N LEU A 278 -1.12 17.44 10.75
CA LEU A 278 -1.77 18.15 11.84
C LEU A 278 -2.33 19.50 11.40
N GLU A 279 -1.61 20.22 10.53
CA GLU A 279 -2.08 21.46 9.90
C GLU A 279 -3.33 21.21 9.03
N THR A 280 -3.29 20.19 8.15
CA THR A 280 -4.42 19.83 7.28
C THR A 280 -5.68 19.49 8.09
N LEU A 281 -5.50 18.84 9.25
CA LEU A 281 -6.59 18.46 10.16
C LEU A 281 -6.97 19.56 11.13
N ASN A 282 -6.26 20.71 11.11
CA ASN A 282 -6.43 21.84 12.06
C ASN A 282 -6.33 21.41 13.53
N ILE A 283 -5.44 20.44 13.82
CA ILE A 283 -5.22 19.93 15.18
C ILE A 283 -4.11 20.76 15.83
N LYS A 284 -4.46 21.51 16.89
CA LYS A 284 -3.53 22.44 17.55
C LYS A 284 -2.89 21.88 18.81
N ASP A 285 -3.61 21.04 19.55
CA ASP A 285 -3.18 20.52 20.85
C ASP A 285 -3.02 19.00 20.81
N VAL A 286 -1.83 18.53 20.38
CA VAL A 286 -1.47 17.11 20.43
C VAL A 286 -0.39 16.91 21.48
N LYS A 287 -0.61 15.95 22.37
CA LYS A 287 0.40 15.46 23.31
C LYS A 287 0.75 14.03 22.94
N ILE A 288 2.00 13.78 22.63
CA ILE A 288 2.51 12.43 22.35
C ILE A 288 3.51 12.06 23.44
N GLN A 289 3.44 10.84 23.90
CA GLN A 289 4.34 10.28 24.90
C GLN A 289 5.02 9.03 24.34
N ASP A 290 6.23 8.76 24.79
CA ASP A 290 6.92 7.51 24.52
C ASP A 290 6.34 6.34 25.34
N GLU A 291 6.83 5.12 25.14
CA GLU A 291 6.38 3.91 25.87
C GLU A 291 6.54 4.00 27.39
N LYS A 292 7.38 4.90 27.86
CA LYS A 292 7.64 5.14 29.29
C LYS A 292 6.80 6.28 29.85
N GLY A 293 5.92 6.88 29.01
CA GLY A 293 5.09 8.01 29.39
C GLY A 293 5.79 9.37 29.34
N ASN A 294 7.03 9.46 28.82
CA ASN A 294 7.73 10.72 28.71
C ASN A 294 7.19 11.54 27.53
N PRO A 295 7.01 12.86 27.68
CA PRO A 295 6.53 13.71 26.60
C PRO A 295 7.54 13.75 25.46
N ILE A 296 7.05 13.59 24.23
CA ILE A 296 7.85 13.76 23.00
C ILE A 296 7.86 15.25 22.63
N ASP A 297 9.02 15.76 22.25
CA ASP A 297 9.17 17.12 21.71
C ASP A 297 8.36 17.26 20.43
N MET A 298 7.20 17.90 20.53
CA MET A 298 6.26 18.08 19.42
C MET A 298 6.87 18.85 18.26
N LYS A 299 7.68 19.89 18.52
CA LYS A 299 8.31 20.68 17.47
C LYS A 299 9.27 19.82 16.64
N LYS A 300 10.08 19.01 17.32
CA LYS A 300 10.99 18.07 16.68
C LYS A 300 10.22 16.97 15.92
N PHE A 301 9.14 16.45 16.49
CA PHE A 301 8.30 15.45 15.84
C PHE A 301 7.62 16.00 14.58
N MET A 302 7.00 17.16 14.65
CA MET A 302 6.27 17.78 13.53
C MET A 302 7.16 18.09 12.34
N ASN A 303 8.43 18.46 12.60
CA ASN A 303 9.40 18.80 11.55
C ASN A 303 10.28 17.61 11.13
N LYS A 304 10.01 16.41 11.64
CA LYS A 304 10.76 15.23 11.27
C LYS A 304 10.52 14.88 9.80
N LYS A 305 11.58 14.93 9.00
CA LYS A 305 11.51 14.52 7.59
C LYS A 305 11.16 13.04 7.48
N ASN A 306 10.31 12.73 6.52
CA ASN A 306 10.03 11.36 6.15
C ASN A 306 11.28 10.71 5.57
N VAL A 307 11.70 9.59 6.16
CA VAL A 307 12.76 8.77 5.58
C VAL A 307 12.08 7.58 4.95
N PHE A 308 12.12 7.50 3.64
CA PHE A 308 11.58 6.38 2.90
C PHE A 308 12.55 5.98 1.78
N ASN A 309 12.46 4.76 1.37
CA ASN A 309 13.23 4.21 0.28
C ASN A 309 12.25 3.95 -0.88
N PRO A 310 12.24 4.76 -1.94
CA PRO A 310 11.33 4.54 -3.05
C PRO A 310 11.73 3.29 -3.84
N ILE A 311 10.76 2.50 -4.27
CA ILE A 311 11.01 1.35 -5.15
C ILE A 311 11.43 1.82 -6.56
N GLU A 312 10.94 2.98 -6.99
CA GLU A 312 11.32 3.65 -8.25
C GLU A 312 12.25 4.82 -7.93
N LEU A 313 13.42 4.85 -8.56
CA LEU A 313 14.43 5.90 -8.38
C LEU A 313 14.46 6.91 -9.54
N GLN A 314 13.71 6.65 -10.61
CA GLN A 314 13.59 7.50 -11.79
C GLN A 314 12.19 8.08 -11.93
#